data_7bd3b5cc3e2ba2ef5916a5437ff708f4
#
_entry.id   7bd3b5cc3e2ba2ef5916a5437ff708f4
#
_cell.length_a   1.000
_cell.length_b   1.000
_cell.length_c   1.000
_cell.angle_alpha   90.00
_cell.angle_beta   90.00
_cell.angle_gamma   90.00
#
_symmetry.space_group_name_H-M   'P 1'
#
loop_
_entity.id
_entity.type
_entity.pdbx_description
1 polymer ?
#
loop_
_entity_poly.entity_id
_entity_poly.type
_entity_poly.pdbx_seq_one_letter_code
_entity_poly.pdbx_strand_id
1 'polypeptide(L)'
;MEKNKLGTVESNKSSTPKATIGLRPYFAETDKKYVHYLFYSTYFNLVPKAVRLRLQSPFVIGIWLALYVLLITTATRLIHSWPPKLTLIFQVFVTLASVGGGLVGLFWFLDKFDVTDRVIEGVENDLKEPDHYYRGTPGQARQGNFWVLTLNDEIVGCIGMDHNQEQVTDSRKEGTGYVRASERPRAADAPEIQTAEWKKTAYVLAKLDDWIRLTLVGVYDLFRDLYIQLGGKITSPKKKVLFEAHKPNEASVRRLAVKHECQNHGLSTVLLKRVAFWAHAHQIEYLYAETDELQTKCAEILEKRHGYKLVSKKKVGFFKTKSVYRLDVKLWMSEELEKRAEEKRKEEELKEEEELKRFE
;
A
#
# COMPACT_ATOMS: atom_id res chain seq x y z
N MET A 1 -30.42 65.72 23.24
CA MET A 1 -29.02 65.65 22.76
C MET A 1 -28.34 64.54 23.52
N GLU A 2 -28.35 63.36 23.00
CA GLU A 2 -27.71 62.18 23.61
C GLU A 2 -26.75 61.61 22.58
N LYS A 3 -25.45 61.65 22.91
CA LYS A 3 -24.36 61.16 22.02
C LYS A 3 -24.20 59.64 22.19
N ASN A 4 -24.56 58.88 21.19
CA ASN A 4 -24.24 57.47 21.06
C ASN A 4 -22.73 57.27 21.00
N LYS A 5 -22.15 56.63 21.98
CA LYS A 5 -20.78 56.06 21.95
C LYS A 5 -20.82 54.77 21.15
N LEU A 6 -20.20 54.75 19.97
CA LEU A 6 -19.88 53.55 19.23
C LEU A 6 -18.85 52.73 20.04
N GLY A 7 -19.25 51.56 20.53
CA GLY A 7 -18.34 50.58 21.12
C GLY A 7 -17.47 49.96 20.03
N THR A 8 -16.18 50.10 20.24
CA THR A 8 -15.15 49.40 19.45
C THR A 8 -15.28 47.90 19.71
N VAL A 9 -15.67 47.15 18.69
CA VAL A 9 -15.67 45.67 18.72
C VAL A 9 -14.21 45.24 18.59
N GLU A 10 -13.62 44.80 19.72
CA GLU A 10 -12.35 44.07 19.72
C GLU A 10 -12.54 42.77 18.96
N SER A 11 -11.91 42.65 17.79
CA SER A 11 -11.82 41.43 17.07
C SER A 11 -10.96 40.43 17.83
N ASN A 12 -11.60 39.53 18.56
CA ASN A 12 -10.98 38.35 19.13
C ASN A 12 -10.36 37.54 17.95
N LYS A 13 -9.05 37.67 17.75
CA LYS A 13 -8.27 36.75 16.95
C LYS A 13 -8.39 35.38 17.61
N SER A 14 -9.29 34.53 17.09
CA SER A 14 -9.36 33.11 17.44
C SER A 14 -8.00 32.48 17.10
N SER A 15 -7.18 32.24 18.11
CA SER A 15 -6.00 31.43 17.97
C SER A 15 -6.44 30.02 17.59
N THR A 16 -6.33 29.69 16.29
CA THR A 16 -6.48 28.31 15.83
C THR A 16 -5.55 27.42 16.69
N PRO A 17 -6.07 26.37 17.35
CA PRO A 17 -5.25 25.51 18.18
C PRO A 17 -4.12 24.95 17.34
N LYS A 18 -2.87 25.14 17.78
CA LYS A 18 -1.70 24.57 17.08
C LYS A 18 -1.85 23.06 17.05
N ALA A 19 -1.84 22.49 15.86
CA ALA A 19 -1.90 21.05 15.67
C ALA A 19 -0.73 20.38 16.42
N THR A 20 -1.03 19.45 17.30
CA THR A 20 -0.04 18.73 18.09
C THR A 20 0.38 17.46 17.35
N ILE A 21 1.65 17.37 16.96
CA ILE A 21 2.23 16.19 16.34
C ILE A 21 2.92 15.36 17.43
N GLY A 22 2.48 14.12 17.61
CA GLY A 22 3.08 13.14 18.51
C GLY A 22 3.73 11.98 17.72
N LEU A 23 4.90 11.55 18.18
CA LEU A 23 5.57 10.36 17.66
C LEU A 23 5.87 9.43 18.81
N ARG A 24 5.24 8.27 18.85
CA ARG A 24 5.35 7.32 19.93
C ARG A 24 5.49 5.87 19.45
N PRO A 25 5.97 4.97 20.31
CA PRO A 25 5.90 3.54 20.04
C PRO A 25 4.46 3.07 19.88
N TYR A 26 4.29 1.99 19.11
CA TYR A 26 3.02 1.31 18.91
C TYR A 26 2.57 0.58 20.18
N PHE A 27 1.25 0.60 20.45
CA PHE A 27 0.59 -0.14 21.52
C PHE A 27 -0.50 -1.05 20.92
N ALA A 28 -0.38 -2.36 21.16
CA ALA A 28 -1.24 -3.37 20.52
C ALA A 28 -2.73 -3.20 20.82
N GLU A 29 -3.07 -2.82 22.05
CA GLU A 29 -4.46 -2.72 22.52
C GLU A 29 -5.24 -1.59 21.84
N THR A 30 -4.58 -0.44 21.62
CA THR A 30 -5.22 0.78 21.11
C THR A 30 -5.03 0.98 19.62
N ASP A 31 -3.86 0.61 19.08
CA ASP A 31 -3.44 1.07 17.75
C ASP A 31 -3.68 0.08 16.63
N LYS A 32 -3.86 -1.21 16.95
CA LYS A 32 -3.93 -2.30 15.96
C LYS A 32 -4.95 -2.03 14.85
N LYS A 33 -6.18 -1.68 15.22
CA LYS A 33 -7.26 -1.43 14.25
C LYS A 33 -6.96 -0.23 13.35
N TYR A 34 -6.40 0.83 13.93
CA TYR A 34 -6.06 2.06 13.20
C TYR A 34 -4.89 1.85 12.25
N VAL A 35 -3.86 1.10 12.66
CA VAL A 35 -2.71 0.77 11.80
C VAL A 35 -3.15 -0.12 10.63
N HIS A 36 -4.00 -1.13 10.86
CA HIS A 36 -4.55 -1.97 9.79
C HIS A 36 -5.38 -1.13 8.80
N TYR A 37 -6.25 -0.25 9.32
CA TYR A 37 -7.05 0.65 8.48
C TYR A 37 -6.18 1.63 7.68
N LEU A 38 -5.18 2.24 8.32
CA LEU A 38 -4.23 3.14 7.67
C LEU A 38 -3.47 2.44 6.55
N PHE A 39 -3.01 1.21 6.80
CA PHE A 39 -2.31 0.41 5.82
C PHE A 39 -3.20 0.05 4.63
N TYR A 40 -4.42 -0.43 4.90
CA TYR A 40 -5.41 -0.71 3.87
C TYR A 40 -5.73 0.53 3.02
N SER A 41 -6.08 1.65 3.65
CA SER A 41 -6.46 2.88 2.96
C SER A 41 -5.31 3.45 2.10
N THR A 42 -4.07 3.33 2.58
CA THR A 42 -2.89 3.77 1.83
C THR A 42 -2.68 2.96 0.56
N TYR A 43 -2.86 1.64 0.62
CA TYR A 43 -2.76 0.78 -0.56
C TYR A 43 -3.96 0.95 -1.50
N PHE A 44 -5.18 1.08 -0.97
CA PHE A 44 -6.38 1.32 -1.77
C PHE A 44 -6.26 2.58 -2.63
N ASN A 45 -5.67 3.64 -2.10
CA ASN A 45 -5.40 4.87 -2.84
C ASN A 45 -4.41 4.70 -4.02
N LEU A 46 -3.71 3.57 -4.10
CA LEU A 46 -2.85 3.23 -5.23
C LEU A 46 -3.60 2.53 -6.39
N VAL A 47 -4.84 2.07 -6.17
CA VAL A 47 -5.63 1.36 -7.21
C VAL A 47 -5.78 2.19 -8.49
N PRO A 48 -6.15 3.49 -8.48
CA PRO A 48 -6.26 4.28 -9.70
C PRO A 48 -4.93 4.36 -10.47
N LYS A 49 -3.81 4.45 -9.74
CA LYS A 49 -2.48 4.45 -10.34
C LYS A 49 -2.14 3.08 -10.94
N ALA A 50 -2.49 1.99 -10.25
CA ALA A 50 -2.34 0.64 -10.77
C ALA A 50 -3.13 0.45 -12.07
N VAL A 51 -4.39 0.87 -12.12
CA VAL A 51 -5.23 0.84 -13.32
C VAL A 51 -4.57 1.60 -14.47
N ARG A 52 -4.15 2.83 -14.24
CA ARG A 52 -3.46 3.64 -15.26
C ARG A 52 -2.21 2.97 -15.79
N LEU A 53 -1.39 2.39 -14.92
CA LEU A 53 -0.16 1.71 -15.30
C LEU A 53 -0.45 0.45 -16.14
N ARG A 54 -1.51 -0.30 -15.80
CA ARG A 54 -1.91 -1.51 -16.55
C ARG A 54 -2.54 -1.18 -17.89
N LEU A 55 -3.34 -0.10 -17.96
CA LEU A 55 -3.90 0.38 -19.24
C LEU A 55 -2.81 0.83 -20.23
N GLN A 56 -1.65 1.27 -19.76
CA GLN A 56 -0.51 1.61 -20.62
C GLN A 56 0.28 0.38 -21.09
N SER A 57 -0.03 -0.81 -20.56
CA SER A 57 0.67 -2.05 -20.95
C SER A 57 0.15 -2.57 -22.29
N PRO A 58 1.01 -2.75 -23.32
CA PRO A 58 0.59 -3.28 -24.62
C PRO A 58 -0.01 -4.69 -24.53
N PHE A 59 0.41 -5.48 -23.54
CA PHE A 59 -0.14 -6.80 -23.28
C PHE A 59 -1.61 -6.74 -22.83
N VAL A 60 -1.94 -5.85 -21.88
CA VAL A 60 -3.33 -5.67 -21.42
C VAL A 60 -4.21 -5.15 -22.54
N ILE A 61 -3.72 -4.16 -23.29
CA ILE A 61 -4.43 -3.63 -24.48
C ILE A 61 -4.65 -4.74 -25.51
N GLY A 62 -3.64 -5.56 -25.79
CA GLY A 62 -3.74 -6.67 -26.74
C GLY A 62 -4.80 -7.70 -26.34
N ILE A 63 -4.82 -8.12 -25.09
CA ILE A 63 -5.86 -9.03 -24.57
C ILE A 63 -7.24 -8.38 -24.67
N TRP A 64 -7.37 -7.12 -24.29
CA TRP A 64 -8.65 -6.41 -24.35
C TRP A 64 -9.16 -6.30 -25.79
N LEU A 65 -8.30 -5.92 -26.74
CA LEU A 65 -8.65 -5.89 -28.16
C LEU A 65 -9.04 -7.28 -28.70
N ALA A 66 -8.32 -8.32 -28.35
CA ALA A 66 -8.66 -9.69 -28.74
C ALA A 66 -10.05 -10.12 -28.23
N LEU A 67 -10.36 -9.83 -26.95
CA LEU A 67 -11.66 -10.09 -26.36
C LEU A 67 -12.77 -9.25 -27.03
N TYR A 68 -12.49 -7.97 -27.34
CA TYR A 68 -13.42 -7.11 -28.03
C TYR A 68 -13.74 -7.61 -29.44
N VAL A 69 -12.71 -7.99 -30.21
CA VAL A 69 -12.89 -8.55 -31.57
C VAL A 69 -13.70 -9.85 -31.51
N LEU A 70 -13.40 -10.73 -30.55
CA LEU A 70 -14.17 -11.95 -30.34
C LEU A 70 -15.63 -11.64 -30.01
N LEU A 71 -15.87 -10.69 -29.12
CA LEU A 71 -17.21 -10.28 -28.70
C LEU A 71 -18.02 -9.69 -29.85
N ILE A 72 -17.45 -8.73 -30.60
CA ILE A 72 -18.15 -8.07 -31.69
C ILE A 72 -18.43 -9.02 -32.87
N THR A 73 -17.50 -9.91 -33.20
CA THR A 73 -17.69 -10.89 -34.26
C THR A 73 -18.76 -11.92 -33.91
N THR A 74 -18.78 -12.39 -32.67
CA THR A 74 -19.79 -13.32 -32.18
C THR A 74 -21.17 -12.64 -32.14
N ALA A 75 -21.23 -11.43 -31.58
CA ALA A 75 -22.46 -10.64 -31.54
C ALA A 75 -23.02 -10.37 -32.93
N THR A 76 -22.19 -9.99 -33.87
CA THR A 76 -22.62 -9.73 -35.24
C THR A 76 -23.16 -10.98 -35.93
N ARG A 77 -22.56 -12.16 -35.71
CA ARG A 77 -23.07 -13.44 -36.22
C ARG A 77 -24.45 -13.79 -35.65
N LEU A 78 -24.68 -13.55 -34.34
CA LEU A 78 -25.95 -13.85 -33.69
C LEU A 78 -27.11 -12.97 -34.21
N ILE A 79 -26.83 -11.74 -34.62
CA ILE A 79 -27.83 -10.77 -35.07
C ILE A 79 -27.84 -10.56 -36.59
N HIS A 80 -27.29 -11.49 -37.34
CA HIS A 80 -27.19 -11.39 -38.83
C HIS A 80 -28.53 -11.12 -39.53
N SER A 81 -29.63 -11.61 -38.98
CA SER A 81 -30.99 -11.43 -39.51
C SER A 81 -31.66 -10.09 -39.20
N TRP A 82 -31.00 -9.20 -38.43
CA TRP A 82 -31.60 -7.93 -38.00
C TRP A 82 -31.45 -6.84 -39.08
N PRO A 83 -32.38 -5.85 -39.09
CA PRO A 83 -32.26 -4.69 -39.97
C PRO A 83 -30.93 -3.93 -39.72
N PRO A 84 -30.32 -3.35 -40.78
CA PRO A 84 -28.98 -2.70 -40.66
C PRO A 84 -28.90 -1.62 -39.61
N LYS A 85 -29.97 -0.83 -39.39
CA LYS A 85 -30.04 0.23 -38.38
C LYS A 85 -29.97 -0.35 -36.96
N LEU A 86 -30.68 -1.43 -36.68
CA LEU A 86 -30.66 -2.09 -35.37
C LEU A 86 -29.32 -2.78 -35.11
N THR A 87 -28.70 -3.37 -36.11
CA THR A 87 -27.37 -3.96 -36.04
C THR A 87 -26.32 -2.91 -35.65
N LEU A 88 -26.37 -1.72 -36.27
CA LEU A 88 -25.44 -0.63 -35.93
C LEU A 88 -25.62 -0.13 -34.48
N ILE A 89 -26.86 0.09 -34.04
CA ILE A 89 -27.17 0.50 -32.67
C ILE A 89 -26.62 -0.54 -31.68
N PHE A 90 -26.84 -1.83 -31.96
CA PHE A 90 -26.36 -2.90 -31.10
C PHE A 90 -24.82 -2.98 -31.06
N GLN A 91 -24.16 -2.80 -32.20
CA GLN A 91 -22.68 -2.75 -32.26
C GLN A 91 -22.11 -1.60 -31.42
N VAL A 92 -22.72 -0.41 -31.50
CA VAL A 92 -22.33 0.74 -30.64
C VAL A 92 -22.54 0.41 -29.18
N PHE A 93 -23.68 -0.20 -28.82
CA PHE A 93 -23.93 -0.62 -27.44
C PHE A 93 -22.92 -1.64 -26.95
N VAL A 94 -22.60 -2.69 -27.73
CA VAL A 94 -21.58 -3.70 -27.40
C VAL A 94 -20.20 -3.06 -27.24
N THR A 95 -19.86 -2.08 -28.07
CA THR A 95 -18.58 -1.36 -27.97
C THR A 95 -18.51 -0.57 -26.66
N LEU A 96 -19.55 0.21 -26.33
CA LEU A 96 -19.61 0.98 -25.08
C LEU A 96 -19.61 0.06 -23.86
N ALA A 97 -20.36 -1.04 -23.91
CA ALA A 97 -20.38 -2.05 -22.84
C ALA A 97 -19.02 -2.74 -22.67
N SER A 98 -18.31 -3.03 -23.75
CA SER A 98 -16.97 -3.62 -23.70
C SER A 98 -15.96 -2.64 -23.09
N VAL A 99 -16.00 -1.36 -23.45
CA VAL A 99 -15.11 -0.35 -22.86
C VAL A 99 -15.42 -0.13 -21.38
N GLY A 100 -16.69 0.12 -21.03
CA GLY A 100 -17.10 0.35 -19.66
C GLY A 100 -16.89 -0.89 -18.76
N GLY A 101 -17.37 -2.03 -19.22
CA GLY A 101 -17.20 -3.32 -18.53
C GLY A 101 -15.75 -3.74 -18.38
N GLY A 102 -14.92 -3.48 -19.40
CA GLY A 102 -13.49 -3.75 -19.33
C GLY A 102 -12.76 -2.88 -18.30
N LEU A 103 -13.09 -1.59 -18.20
CA LEU A 103 -12.53 -0.70 -17.18
C LEU A 103 -12.95 -1.11 -15.76
N VAL A 104 -14.24 -1.39 -15.56
CA VAL A 104 -14.75 -1.87 -14.26
C VAL A 104 -14.13 -3.21 -13.89
N GLY A 105 -14.04 -4.13 -14.86
CA GLY A 105 -13.41 -5.44 -14.66
C GLY A 105 -11.93 -5.33 -14.32
N LEU A 106 -11.18 -4.46 -14.99
CA LEU A 106 -9.76 -4.21 -14.69
C LEU A 106 -9.59 -3.60 -13.30
N PHE A 107 -10.43 -2.62 -12.92
CA PHE A 107 -10.43 -2.02 -11.59
C PHE A 107 -10.68 -3.09 -10.51
N TRP A 108 -11.74 -3.88 -10.68
CA TRP A 108 -12.10 -4.97 -9.76
C TRP A 108 -10.98 -6.03 -9.65
N PHE A 109 -10.39 -6.41 -10.79
CA PHE A 109 -9.30 -7.38 -10.82
C PHE A 109 -8.07 -6.87 -10.04
N LEU A 110 -7.67 -5.62 -10.27
CA LEU A 110 -6.51 -5.04 -9.59
C LEU A 110 -6.76 -4.84 -8.09
N ASP A 111 -7.96 -4.42 -7.72
CA ASP A 111 -8.35 -4.31 -6.30
C ASP A 111 -8.26 -5.67 -5.60
N LYS A 112 -8.89 -6.70 -6.14
CA LYS A 112 -9.00 -8.02 -5.51
C LYS A 112 -7.70 -8.83 -5.53
N PHE A 113 -7.00 -8.86 -6.66
CA PHE A 113 -5.88 -9.79 -6.87
C PHE A 113 -4.50 -9.15 -6.74
N ASP A 114 -4.39 -7.84 -6.80
CA ASP A 114 -3.10 -7.16 -6.62
C ASP A 114 -3.04 -6.36 -5.33
N VAL A 115 -3.93 -5.40 -5.13
CA VAL A 115 -3.88 -4.50 -3.97
C VAL A 115 -4.31 -5.21 -2.69
N THR A 116 -5.45 -5.89 -2.72
CA THR A 116 -5.96 -6.63 -1.54
C THR A 116 -4.99 -7.74 -1.12
N ASP A 117 -4.37 -8.48 -2.07
CA ASP A 117 -3.36 -9.51 -1.72
C ASP A 117 -2.14 -8.92 -1.00
N ARG A 118 -1.65 -7.74 -1.41
CA ARG A 118 -0.55 -7.03 -0.74
C ARG A 118 -0.92 -6.57 0.67
N VAL A 119 -2.16 -6.12 0.86
CA VAL A 119 -2.66 -5.70 2.17
C VAL A 119 -2.78 -6.89 3.10
N ILE A 120 -3.44 -7.96 2.66
CA ILE A 120 -3.62 -9.18 3.45
C ILE A 120 -2.25 -9.80 3.77
N GLU A 121 -1.30 -9.79 2.82
CA GLU A 121 0.08 -10.24 3.07
C GLU A 121 0.71 -9.51 4.27
N GLY A 122 0.51 -8.20 4.38
CA GLY A 122 1.01 -7.44 5.53
C GLY A 122 0.24 -7.73 6.82
N VAL A 123 -1.08 -7.67 6.75
CA VAL A 123 -1.96 -7.81 7.93
C VAL A 123 -1.90 -9.21 8.55
N GLU A 124 -1.75 -10.25 7.75
CA GLU A 124 -1.69 -11.63 8.25
C GLU A 124 -0.28 -12.09 8.65
N ASN A 125 0.75 -11.35 8.29
CA ASN A 125 2.14 -11.65 8.67
C ASN A 125 2.63 -10.66 9.76
N ASP A 126 3.44 -9.70 9.37
CA ASP A 126 4.14 -8.82 10.32
C ASP A 126 3.24 -7.79 11.02
N LEU A 127 2.11 -7.42 10.43
CA LEU A 127 1.11 -6.56 11.07
C LEU A 127 0.04 -7.32 11.88
N LYS A 128 0.07 -8.65 11.89
CA LYS A 128 -0.83 -9.44 12.74
C LYS A 128 -0.60 -9.14 14.21
N GLU A 129 0.67 -9.10 14.61
CA GLU A 129 1.13 -8.75 15.94
C GLU A 129 2.42 -7.90 15.83
N PRO A 130 2.32 -6.60 15.49
CA PRO A 130 3.49 -5.77 15.24
C PRO A 130 4.44 -5.68 16.43
N ASP A 131 3.90 -5.72 17.64
CA ASP A 131 4.69 -5.66 18.86
C ASP A 131 5.61 -6.89 18.98
N HIS A 132 5.04 -8.06 18.81
CA HIS A 132 5.79 -9.31 18.83
C HIS A 132 6.79 -9.40 17.66
N TYR A 133 6.37 -9.03 16.46
CA TYR A 133 7.20 -9.13 15.26
C TYR A 133 8.40 -8.17 15.29
N TYR A 134 8.16 -6.88 15.58
CA TYR A 134 9.20 -5.85 15.51
C TYR A 134 10.02 -5.71 16.78
N ARG A 135 9.46 -5.96 17.96
CA ARG A 135 10.16 -5.81 19.24
C ARG A 135 10.69 -7.10 19.82
N GLY A 136 10.24 -8.24 19.32
CA GLY A 136 10.55 -9.55 19.87
C GLY A 136 9.82 -9.86 21.18
N THR A 137 10.07 -11.04 21.71
CA THR A 137 9.48 -11.51 22.97
C THR A 137 10.11 -10.77 24.17
N PRO A 138 9.35 -10.47 25.24
CA PRO A 138 9.90 -9.91 26.47
C PRO A 138 11.10 -10.74 26.97
N GLY A 139 12.24 -10.09 27.20
CA GLY A 139 13.48 -10.74 27.63
C GLY A 139 14.48 -11.09 26.53
N GLN A 140 14.09 -11.00 25.27
CA GLN A 140 15.03 -11.08 24.12
C GLN A 140 15.56 -9.69 23.76
N ALA A 141 16.74 -9.65 23.12
CA ALA A 141 17.25 -8.42 22.54
C ALA A 141 16.23 -7.87 21.52
N ARG A 142 15.92 -6.58 21.60
CA ARG A 142 15.01 -5.93 20.66
C ARG A 142 15.56 -6.03 19.26
N GLN A 143 14.83 -6.70 18.37
CA GLN A 143 15.24 -6.90 16.99
C GLN A 143 14.94 -5.70 16.09
N GLY A 144 13.91 -4.90 16.45
CA GLY A 144 13.49 -3.72 15.72
C GLY A 144 12.55 -2.85 16.55
N ASN A 145 11.70 -2.06 15.90
CA ASN A 145 10.64 -1.31 16.57
C ASN A 145 9.55 -0.90 15.59
N PHE A 146 8.37 -0.55 16.12
CA PHE A 146 7.26 -0.02 15.35
C PHE A 146 6.75 1.27 15.99
N TRP A 147 6.60 2.33 15.18
CA TRP A 147 6.17 3.64 15.66
C TRP A 147 4.90 4.08 14.96
N VAL A 148 4.11 4.85 15.68
CA VAL A 148 2.94 5.55 15.16
C VAL A 148 3.12 7.06 15.32
N LEU A 149 2.65 7.79 14.31
CA LEU A 149 2.61 9.24 14.28
C LEU A 149 1.18 9.68 14.51
N THR A 150 0.96 10.55 15.47
CA THR A 150 -0.34 11.12 15.81
C THR A 150 -0.41 12.60 15.47
N LEU A 151 -1.59 13.06 15.07
CA LEU A 151 -1.93 14.46 14.86
C LEU A 151 -3.20 14.73 15.68
N ASN A 152 -3.13 15.56 16.71
CA ASN A 152 -4.23 15.79 17.65
C ASN A 152 -4.80 14.46 18.20
N ASP A 153 -3.91 13.55 18.62
CA ASP A 153 -4.18 12.20 19.14
C ASP A 153 -4.76 11.19 18.12
N GLU A 154 -5.06 11.60 16.88
CA GLU A 154 -5.43 10.69 15.81
C GLU A 154 -4.19 10.09 15.13
N ILE A 155 -4.17 8.77 14.92
CA ILE A 155 -3.08 8.09 14.20
C ILE A 155 -3.15 8.45 12.72
N VAL A 156 -2.11 9.15 12.24
CA VAL A 156 -2.01 9.61 10.85
C VAL A 156 -0.86 8.97 10.08
N GLY A 157 0.03 8.26 10.78
CA GLY A 157 1.13 7.58 10.13
C GLY A 157 1.70 6.44 10.96
N CYS A 158 2.39 5.52 10.31
CA CYS A 158 3.14 4.45 10.97
C CYS A 158 4.38 4.08 10.16
N ILE A 159 5.34 3.46 10.85
CA ILE A 159 6.56 2.92 10.27
C ILE A 159 7.10 1.78 11.15
N GLY A 160 7.52 0.69 10.51
CA GLY A 160 8.23 -0.40 11.16
C GLY A 160 9.70 -0.41 10.76
N MET A 161 10.54 -0.87 11.64
CA MET A 161 11.93 -1.19 11.36
C MET A 161 12.20 -2.63 11.75
N ASP A 162 12.56 -3.42 10.75
CA ASP A 162 12.83 -4.86 10.85
C ASP A 162 14.34 -5.08 10.89
N HIS A 163 14.79 -5.81 11.92
CA HIS A 163 16.19 -6.23 12.11
C HIS A 163 16.26 -7.73 12.41
N ASN A 164 15.30 -8.51 11.89
CA ASN A 164 15.30 -9.96 12.08
C ASN A 164 16.47 -10.60 11.34
N GLN A 165 17.20 -11.44 12.07
CA GLN A 165 18.32 -12.22 11.53
C GLN A 165 17.86 -13.55 10.92
N GLU A 166 16.59 -13.86 10.99
CA GLU A 166 15.96 -15.02 10.39
C GLU A 166 15.10 -14.65 9.20
N GLN A 167 15.05 -15.55 8.22
CA GLN A 167 14.22 -15.38 7.03
C GLN A 167 12.75 -15.55 7.36
N VAL A 168 11.93 -14.59 6.95
CA VAL A 168 10.47 -14.62 7.18
C VAL A 168 9.76 -15.13 5.94
N THR A 169 8.95 -16.17 6.11
CA THR A 169 8.13 -16.76 5.04
C THR A 169 6.66 -16.40 5.21
N ASP A 170 5.90 -16.43 4.11
CA ASP A 170 4.47 -16.14 4.12
C ASP A 170 3.69 -17.22 4.89
N SER A 171 3.16 -16.87 6.06
CA SER A 171 2.41 -17.77 6.94
C SER A 171 1.05 -18.19 6.37
N ARG A 172 0.46 -17.40 5.46
CA ARG A 172 -0.83 -17.68 4.83
C ARG A 172 -0.84 -18.97 4.01
N LYS A 173 0.35 -19.37 3.54
CA LYS A 173 0.54 -20.55 2.69
C LYS A 173 1.01 -21.77 3.45
N GLU A 174 1.11 -21.68 4.78
CA GLU A 174 1.40 -22.84 5.62
C GLU A 174 0.16 -23.75 5.70
N GLY A 175 0.25 -24.90 5.07
CA GLY A 175 -0.81 -25.92 5.11
C GLY A 175 -1.85 -25.88 4.00
N THR A 176 -1.93 -24.82 3.21
CA THR A 176 -2.83 -24.80 2.04
C THR A 176 -2.13 -25.42 0.83
N GLY A 177 -2.18 -26.76 0.75
CA GLY A 177 -2.00 -27.44 -0.52
C GLY A 177 -2.93 -26.80 -1.57
N TYR A 178 -2.64 -27.03 -2.84
CA TYR A 178 -3.55 -26.59 -3.90
C TYR A 178 -4.95 -27.15 -3.66
N VAL A 179 -5.96 -26.27 -3.50
CA VAL A 179 -7.36 -26.65 -3.31
C VAL A 179 -8.08 -26.50 -4.65
N ARG A 180 -8.71 -27.57 -5.13
CA ARG A 180 -9.49 -27.56 -6.37
C ARG A 180 -10.70 -26.63 -6.28
N ALA A 181 -11.21 -26.19 -7.41
CA ALA A 181 -12.40 -25.32 -7.47
C ALA A 181 -13.59 -25.91 -6.73
N SER A 182 -13.80 -27.24 -6.82
CA SER A 182 -14.88 -27.97 -6.16
C SER A 182 -14.80 -28.00 -4.62
N GLU A 183 -13.60 -27.86 -4.06
CA GLU A 183 -13.33 -27.97 -2.62
C GLU A 183 -13.23 -26.59 -1.93
N ARG A 184 -13.28 -25.51 -2.71
CA ARG A 184 -13.16 -24.16 -2.14
C ARG A 184 -14.45 -23.69 -1.47
N PRO A 185 -14.35 -23.06 -0.28
CA PRO A 185 -15.51 -22.47 0.36
C PRO A 185 -16.08 -21.35 -0.53
N ARG A 186 -17.42 -21.27 -0.57
CA ARG A 186 -18.12 -20.24 -1.33
C ARG A 186 -18.29 -18.99 -0.47
N ALA A 187 -17.97 -17.82 -1.01
CA ALA A 187 -18.16 -16.56 -0.32
C ALA A 187 -19.64 -16.26 -0.03
N ALA A 188 -20.53 -16.70 -0.90
CA ALA A 188 -21.99 -16.56 -0.70
C ALA A 188 -22.52 -17.31 0.54
N ASP A 189 -21.82 -18.36 0.99
CA ASP A 189 -22.21 -19.17 2.16
C ASP A 189 -21.62 -18.63 3.47
N ALA A 190 -20.81 -17.56 3.42
CA ALA A 190 -20.19 -16.96 4.61
C ALA A 190 -21.25 -16.37 5.55
N PRO A 191 -21.16 -16.62 6.87
CA PRO A 191 -22.13 -16.14 7.85
C PRO A 191 -22.24 -14.61 7.89
N GLU A 192 -21.17 -13.90 7.57
CA GLU A 192 -21.12 -12.43 7.49
C GLU A 192 -22.07 -11.87 6.43
N ILE A 193 -22.24 -12.57 5.29
CA ILE A 193 -23.15 -12.18 4.23
C ILE A 193 -24.59 -12.43 4.62
N GLN A 194 -24.85 -13.47 5.42
CA GLN A 194 -26.18 -13.80 5.89
C GLN A 194 -26.70 -12.82 6.94
N THR A 195 -25.82 -12.15 7.69
CA THR A 195 -26.16 -11.17 8.74
C THR A 195 -26.14 -9.71 8.26
N ALA A 196 -25.65 -9.43 7.06
CA ALA A 196 -25.54 -8.07 6.53
C ALA A 196 -26.91 -7.40 6.34
N GLU A 197 -27.02 -6.10 6.63
CA GLU A 197 -28.23 -5.30 6.39
C GLU A 197 -28.66 -5.31 4.90
N TRP A 198 -27.73 -5.45 3.98
CA TRP A 198 -27.92 -5.49 2.51
C TRP A 198 -27.90 -6.93 1.97
N LYS A 199 -28.58 -7.84 2.66
CA LYS A 199 -28.54 -9.29 2.38
C LYS A 199 -28.66 -9.68 0.91
N LYS A 200 -29.65 -9.14 0.21
CA LYS A 200 -29.92 -9.53 -1.19
C LYS A 200 -28.80 -9.09 -2.13
N THR A 201 -28.35 -7.84 -2.02
CA THR A 201 -27.31 -7.29 -2.89
C THR A 201 -25.94 -7.91 -2.58
N ALA A 202 -25.61 -8.06 -1.28
CA ALA A 202 -24.38 -8.71 -0.83
C ALA A 202 -24.30 -10.17 -1.30
N TYR A 203 -25.41 -10.90 -1.19
CA TYR A 203 -25.50 -12.29 -1.66
C TYR A 203 -25.32 -12.42 -3.17
N VAL A 204 -25.99 -11.55 -3.96
CA VAL A 204 -25.84 -11.56 -5.43
C VAL A 204 -24.41 -11.24 -5.85
N LEU A 205 -23.78 -10.24 -5.23
CA LEU A 205 -22.38 -9.88 -5.51
C LEU A 205 -21.42 -11.01 -5.11
N ALA A 206 -21.63 -11.62 -3.93
CA ALA A 206 -20.83 -12.76 -3.50
C ALA A 206 -20.98 -13.97 -4.42
N LYS A 207 -22.19 -14.24 -4.89
CA LYS A 207 -22.45 -15.33 -5.83
C LYS A 207 -21.82 -15.07 -7.20
N LEU A 208 -21.81 -13.82 -7.66
CA LEU A 208 -21.13 -13.43 -8.89
C LEU A 208 -19.60 -13.56 -8.75
N ASP A 209 -19.04 -13.11 -7.63
CA ASP A 209 -17.63 -13.29 -7.30
C ASP A 209 -17.23 -14.77 -7.25
N ASP A 210 -18.01 -15.60 -6.59
CA ASP A 210 -17.82 -17.05 -6.55
C ASP A 210 -17.86 -17.66 -7.95
N TRP A 211 -18.85 -17.28 -8.75
CA TRP A 211 -18.96 -17.80 -10.12
C TRP A 211 -17.72 -17.46 -10.97
N ILE A 212 -17.28 -16.21 -10.96
CA ILE A 212 -16.08 -15.77 -11.70
C ILE A 212 -14.84 -16.50 -11.17
N ARG A 213 -14.64 -16.51 -9.87
CA ARG A 213 -13.47 -17.10 -9.21
C ARG A 213 -13.40 -18.61 -9.45
N LEU A 214 -14.51 -19.32 -9.25
CA LEU A 214 -14.57 -20.76 -9.43
C LEU A 214 -14.42 -21.15 -10.90
N THR A 215 -14.94 -20.35 -11.83
CA THR A 215 -14.76 -20.59 -13.26
C THR A 215 -13.27 -20.44 -13.65
N LEU A 216 -12.59 -19.37 -13.19
CA LEU A 216 -11.16 -19.17 -13.45
C LEU A 216 -10.30 -20.30 -12.86
N VAL A 217 -10.60 -20.72 -11.63
CA VAL A 217 -9.88 -21.83 -11.00
C VAL A 217 -10.20 -23.15 -11.69
N GLY A 218 -11.45 -23.38 -12.09
CA GLY A 218 -11.85 -24.57 -12.84
C GLY A 218 -11.16 -24.69 -14.20
N VAL A 219 -11.00 -23.57 -14.91
CA VAL A 219 -10.21 -23.52 -16.15
C VAL A 219 -8.74 -23.85 -15.86
N TYR A 220 -8.17 -23.29 -14.79
CA TYR A 220 -6.80 -23.63 -14.36
C TYR A 220 -6.69 -25.11 -13.98
N ASP A 221 -7.68 -25.71 -13.29
CA ASP A 221 -7.72 -27.13 -12.96
C ASP A 221 -7.66 -28.01 -14.22
N LEU A 222 -8.44 -27.65 -15.25
CA LEU A 222 -8.42 -28.36 -16.53
C LEU A 222 -7.05 -28.33 -17.19
N PHE A 223 -6.41 -27.15 -17.25
CA PHE A 223 -5.05 -27.04 -17.82
C PHE A 223 -4.01 -27.79 -16.99
N ARG A 224 -4.14 -27.77 -15.67
CA ARG A 224 -3.28 -28.49 -14.75
C ARG A 224 -3.41 -30.01 -14.95
N ASP A 225 -4.62 -30.52 -15.00
CA ASP A 225 -4.87 -31.95 -15.18
C ASP A 225 -4.39 -32.42 -16.56
N LEU A 226 -4.59 -31.61 -17.61
CA LEU A 226 -4.05 -31.86 -18.94
C LEU A 226 -2.50 -31.89 -18.93
N TYR A 227 -1.86 -30.94 -18.23
CA TYR A 227 -0.41 -30.91 -18.09
C TYR A 227 0.14 -32.16 -17.40
N ILE A 228 -0.54 -32.64 -16.35
CA ILE A 228 -0.17 -33.89 -15.64
C ILE A 228 -0.35 -35.09 -16.59
N GLN A 229 -1.45 -35.17 -17.35
CA GLN A 229 -1.69 -36.24 -18.30
C GLN A 229 -0.62 -36.29 -19.41
N LEU A 230 -0.07 -35.13 -19.78
CA LEU A 230 1.03 -35.03 -20.75
C LEU A 230 2.41 -35.33 -20.13
N GLY A 231 2.44 -35.86 -18.89
CA GLY A 231 3.68 -36.23 -18.19
C GLY A 231 4.39 -35.09 -17.46
N GLY A 232 3.74 -33.92 -17.32
CA GLY A 232 4.25 -32.79 -16.57
C GLY A 232 4.29 -33.08 -15.06
N LYS A 233 5.38 -32.72 -14.38
CA LYS A 233 5.51 -32.83 -12.91
C LYS A 233 5.17 -31.48 -12.27
N ILE A 234 4.18 -31.45 -11.40
CA ILE A 234 3.85 -30.27 -10.61
C ILE A 234 4.65 -30.36 -9.30
N THR A 235 5.62 -29.49 -9.16
CA THR A 235 6.33 -29.30 -7.90
C THR A 235 5.47 -28.43 -6.96
N SER A 236 5.38 -28.81 -5.68
CA SER A 236 4.75 -27.97 -4.67
C SER A 236 5.37 -26.58 -4.69
N PRO A 237 4.59 -25.51 -4.67
CA PRO A 237 5.13 -24.16 -4.65
C PRO A 237 6.02 -24.01 -3.43
N LYS A 238 7.27 -23.56 -3.65
CA LYS A 238 8.18 -23.21 -2.54
C LYS A 238 7.51 -22.13 -1.69
N LYS A 239 7.69 -22.18 -0.37
CA LYS A 239 7.24 -21.12 0.54
C LYS A 239 7.74 -19.77 0.01
N LYS A 240 6.84 -18.80 -0.11
CA LYS A 240 7.21 -17.45 -0.54
C LYS A 240 7.99 -16.77 0.57
N VAL A 241 9.22 -16.40 0.30
CA VAL A 241 10.01 -15.56 1.20
C VAL A 241 9.45 -14.15 1.15
N LEU A 242 9.03 -13.62 2.29
CA LEU A 242 8.57 -12.25 2.43
C LEU A 242 9.74 -11.31 2.67
N PHE A 243 10.56 -11.65 3.67
CA PHE A 243 11.70 -10.85 4.06
C PHE A 243 12.93 -11.75 4.21
N GLU A 244 14.03 -11.29 3.63
CA GLU A 244 15.33 -11.92 3.78
C GLU A 244 15.92 -11.63 5.17
N ALA A 245 16.74 -12.54 5.68
CA ALA A 245 17.48 -12.34 6.93
C ALA A 245 18.45 -11.16 6.82
N HIS A 246 18.55 -10.34 7.86
CA HIS A 246 19.49 -9.24 7.94
C HIS A 246 20.80 -9.69 8.60
N LYS A 247 21.90 -9.07 8.19
CA LYS A 247 23.15 -9.14 8.94
C LYS A 247 23.05 -8.30 10.22
N PRO A 248 23.90 -8.52 11.22
CA PRO A 248 23.82 -7.78 12.49
C PRO A 248 23.92 -6.25 12.37
N ASN A 249 24.56 -5.77 11.31
CA ASN A 249 24.72 -4.34 11.01
C ASN A 249 23.72 -3.80 9.96
N GLU A 250 22.70 -4.58 9.58
CA GLU A 250 21.72 -4.24 8.55
C GLU A 250 20.31 -4.30 9.12
N ALA A 251 19.45 -3.39 8.69
CA ALA A 251 18.01 -3.40 9.00
C ALA A 251 17.19 -2.91 7.81
N SER A 252 15.88 -3.13 7.82
CA SER A 252 14.98 -2.65 6.78
C SER A 252 13.84 -1.81 7.33
N VAL A 253 13.52 -0.74 6.60
CA VAL A 253 12.31 0.03 6.81
C VAL A 253 11.14 -0.75 6.22
N ARG A 254 10.12 -0.96 7.01
CA ARG A 254 8.89 -1.68 6.63
C ARG A 254 7.66 -0.82 6.93
N ARG A 255 6.60 -1.07 6.19
CA ARG A 255 5.25 -0.56 6.50
C ARG A 255 5.14 0.94 6.71
N LEU A 256 5.93 1.75 5.97
CA LEU A 256 5.74 3.20 5.96
C LEU A 256 4.37 3.54 5.34
N ALA A 257 3.48 4.08 6.14
CA ALA A 257 2.18 4.55 5.71
C ALA A 257 1.84 5.91 6.33
N VAL A 258 1.22 6.80 5.55
CA VAL A 258 0.72 8.11 5.99
C VAL A 258 -0.66 8.32 5.40
N LYS A 259 -1.63 8.72 6.25
CA LYS A 259 -3.01 9.01 5.88
C LYS A 259 -3.05 9.96 4.67
N HIS A 260 -3.91 9.66 3.69
CA HIS A 260 -3.90 10.37 2.40
C HIS A 260 -4.04 11.89 2.54
N GLU A 261 -4.96 12.33 3.41
CA GLU A 261 -5.22 13.74 3.67
C GLU A 261 -4.02 14.46 4.33
N CYS A 262 -3.15 13.70 5.01
CA CYS A 262 -1.97 14.22 5.70
C CYS A 262 -0.67 14.06 4.87
N GLN A 263 -0.77 13.56 3.64
CA GLN A 263 0.39 13.45 2.77
C GLN A 263 0.87 14.83 2.27
N ASN A 264 2.12 14.90 1.80
CA ASN A 264 2.80 16.12 1.34
C ASN A 264 3.10 17.19 2.42
N HIS A 265 2.83 16.91 3.70
CA HIS A 265 3.15 17.79 4.84
C HIS A 265 4.44 17.38 5.57
N GLY A 266 5.28 16.56 4.95
CA GLY A 266 6.57 16.16 5.54
C GLY A 266 6.50 15.06 6.61
N LEU A 267 5.31 14.52 6.93
CA LEU A 267 5.14 13.53 7.99
C LEU A 267 5.92 12.22 7.76
N SER A 268 6.06 11.79 6.51
CA SER A 268 6.91 10.63 6.16
C SER A 268 8.38 10.89 6.48
N THR A 269 8.84 12.14 6.37
CA THR A 269 10.19 12.55 6.74
C THR A 269 10.42 12.41 8.24
N VAL A 270 9.45 12.79 9.07
CA VAL A 270 9.53 12.61 10.53
C VAL A 270 9.68 11.14 10.90
N LEU A 271 8.88 10.27 10.27
CA LEU A 271 8.94 8.82 10.47
C LEU A 271 10.28 8.22 10.03
N LEU A 272 10.76 8.57 8.84
CA LEU A 272 12.05 8.08 8.31
C LEU A 272 13.23 8.56 9.15
N LYS A 273 13.24 9.83 9.58
CA LYS A 273 14.26 10.35 10.50
C LYS A 273 14.26 9.59 11.82
N ARG A 274 13.09 9.26 12.38
CA ARG A 274 13.00 8.46 13.62
C ARG A 274 13.69 7.11 13.47
N VAL A 275 13.45 6.41 12.37
CA VAL A 275 14.08 5.11 12.10
C VAL A 275 15.59 5.26 11.95
N ALA A 276 16.07 6.28 11.21
CA ALA A 276 17.50 6.50 11.03
C ALA A 276 18.23 6.85 12.34
N PHE A 277 17.63 7.69 13.22
CA PHE A 277 18.17 7.96 14.55
C PHE A 277 18.22 6.71 15.43
N TRP A 278 17.16 5.90 15.37
CA TRP A 278 17.12 4.65 16.13
C TRP A 278 18.20 3.67 15.64
N ALA A 279 18.36 3.53 14.34
CA ALA A 279 19.38 2.70 13.71
C ALA A 279 20.79 3.13 14.12
N HIS A 280 21.07 4.43 14.10
CA HIS A 280 22.35 4.99 14.57
C HIS A 280 22.61 4.65 16.05
N ALA A 281 21.62 4.82 16.92
CA ALA A 281 21.74 4.52 18.35
C ALA A 281 21.99 3.03 18.64
N HIS A 282 21.60 2.13 17.72
CA HIS A 282 21.80 0.68 17.84
C HIS A 282 22.94 0.16 16.94
N GLN A 283 23.82 1.05 16.46
CA GLN A 283 25.01 0.71 15.67
C GLN A 283 24.71 -0.02 14.35
N ILE A 284 23.52 0.19 13.78
CA ILE A 284 23.16 -0.30 12.46
C ILE A 284 23.84 0.59 11.42
N GLU A 285 24.59 -0.02 10.51
CA GLU A 285 25.34 0.69 9.47
C GLU A 285 24.49 0.98 8.24
N TYR A 286 23.63 0.01 7.85
CA TYR A 286 22.87 0.11 6.62
C TYR A 286 21.37 -0.09 6.87
N LEU A 287 20.58 0.87 6.40
CA LEU A 287 19.12 0.75 6.35
C LEU A 287 18.67 0.49 4.91
N TYR A 288 17.91 -0.57 4.72
CA TYR A 288 17.29 -0.89 3.46
C TYR A 288 15.82 -0.45 3.46
N ALA A 289 15.33 -0.04 2.29
CA ALA A 289 13.92 0.23 2.05
C ALA A 289 13.51 -0.40 0.72
N GLU A 290 12.35 -1.01 0.68
CA GLU A 290 11.82 -1.65 -0.52
C GLU A 290 10.61 -0.88 -1.02
N THR A 291 10.55 -0.65 -2.33
CA THR A 291 9.38 -0.06 -2.99
C THR A 291 8.98 -0.89 -4.20
N ASP A 292 7.72 -0.79 -4.56
CA ASP A 292 7.18 -1.40 -5.77
C ASP A 292 6.93 -0.34 -6.88
N GLU A 293 6.42 -0.79 -8.02
CA GLU A 293 6.12 0.07 -9.18
C GLU A 293 5.02 1.11 -8.92
N LEU A 294 4.20 0.91 -7.88
CA LEU A 294 3.13 1.83 -7.50
C LEU A 294 3.62 2.93 -6.54
N GLN A 295 4.69 2.68 -5.79
CA GLN A 295 5.19 3.53 -4.71
C GLN A 295 6.24 4.55 -5.19
N THR A 296 6.10 5.11 -6.39
CA THR A 296 7.09 6.02 -6.99
C THR A 296 7.36 7.27 -6.17
N LYS A 297 6.34 7.83 -5.50
CA LYS A 297 6.52 8.99 -4.60
C LYS A 297 7.36 8.61 -3.37
N CYS A 298 7.17 7.41 -2.83
CA CYS A 298 8.00 6.91 -1.73
C CYS A 298 9.46 6.76 -2.17
N ALA A 299 9.71 6.17 -3.33
CA ALA A 299 11.04 6.05 -3.92
C ALA A 299 11.72 7.43 -4.09
N GLU A 300 11.00 8.42 -4.61
CA GLU A 300 11.50 9.78 -4.77
C GLU A 300 11.86 10.45 -3.42
N ILE A 301 11.03 10.25 -2.38
CA ILE A 301 11.31 10.77 -1.03
C ILE A 301 12.57 10.11 -0.46
N LEU A 302 12.71 8.80 -0.60
CA LEU A 302 13.89 8.06 -0.14
C LEU A 302 15.16 8.58 -0.81
N GLU A 303 15.18 8.74 -2.14
CA GLU A 303 16.35 9.20 -2.88
C GLU A 303 16.66 10.68 -2.63
N LYS A 304 15.68 11.57 -2.91
CA LYS A 304 15.96 13.01 -2.96
C LYS A 304 16.03 13.68 -1.60
N ARG A 305 15.26 13.17 -0.61
CA ARG A 305 15.18 13.81 0.71
C ARG A 305 16.00 13.13 1.78
N HIS A 306 16.17 11.82 1.67
CA HIS A 306 16.84 11.02 2.71
C HIS A 306 18.17 10.40 2.27
N GLY A 307 18.62 10.60 1.03
CA GLY A 307 19.92 10.14 0.55
C GLY A 307 20.03 8.62 0.37
N TYR A 308 18.90 7.90 0.30
CA TYR A 308 18.93 6.49 -0.05
C TYR A 308 19.41 6.30 -1.49
N LYS A 309 20.27 5.31 -1.71
CA LYS A 309 20.80 4.95 -3.04
C LYS A 309 20.15 3.68 -3.54
N LEU A 310 19.69 3.65 -4.80
CA LEU A 310 19.17 2.45 -5.43
C LEU A 310 20.25 1.38 -5.54
N VAL A 311 20.02 0.21 -4.92
CA VAL A 311 20.96 -0.94 -4.94
C VAL A 311 20.56 -1.95 -6.00
N SER A 312 19.27 -2.28 -6.07
CA SER A 312 18.78 -3.24 -7.05
C SER A 312 17.35 -2.93 -7.48
N LYS A 313 17.07 -3.27 -8.75
CA LYS A 313 15.72 -3.24 -9.30
C LYS A 313 15.46 -4.56 -10.00
N LYS A 314 14.51 -5.35 -9.50
CA LYS A 314 14.20 -6.70 -9.99
C LYS A 314 12.74 -6.80 -10.41
N LYS A 315 12.49 -7.47 -11.52
CA LYS A 315 11.12 -7.85 -11.93
C LYS A 315 10.74 -9.13 -11.17
N VAL A 316 9.77 -9.04 -10.27
CA VAL A 316 9.34 -10.15 -9.39
C VAL A 316 8.15 -10.91 -9.98
N GLY A 317 7.44 -10.32 -10.93
CA GLY A 317 6.29 -10.91 -11.60
C GLY A 317 6.04 -10.27 -12.95
N PHE A 318 4.98 -10.67 -13.61
CA PHE A 318 4.66 -10.15 -14.93
C PHE A 318 4.52 -8.63 -14.95
N PHE A 319 3.93 -8.06 -13.89
CA PHE A 319 3.70 -6.63 -13.73
C PHE A 319 4.34 -6.05 -12.47
N LYS A 320 5.01 -6.87 -11.65
CA LYS A 320 5.55 -6.45 -10.35
C LYS A 320 7.05 -6.22 -10.45
N THR A 321 7.47 -5.03 -10.02
CA THR A 321 8.88 -4.66 -9.92
C THR A 321 9.17 -4.31 -8.48
N LYS A 322 10.28 -4.83 -7.95
CA LYS A 322 10.79 -4.54 -6.60
C LYS A 322 12.07 -3.74 -6.74
N SER A 323 12.10 -2.56 -6.13
CA SER A 323 13.30 -1.71 -6.03
C SER A 323 13.78 -1.69 -4.61
N VAL A 324 15.07 -1.92 -4.39
CA VAL A 324 15.70 -1.94 -3.07
C VAL A 324 16.65 -0.77 -2.97
N TYR A 325 16.48 0.04 -1.95
CA TYR A 325 17.26 1.22 -1.63
C TYR A 325 18.07 0.99 -0.37
N ARG A 326 19.25 1.62 -0.26
CA ARG A 326 20.12 1.52 0.90
C ARG A 326 20.55 2.90 1.34
N LEU A 327 20.50 3.15 2.64
CA LEU A 327 21.03 4.32 3.32
C LEU A 327 22.27 3.92 4.14
N ASP A 328 23.34 4.68 4.03
CA ASP A 328 24.44 4.64 4.98
C ASP A 328 24.09 5.53 6.18
N VAL A 329 23.89 4.91 7.33
CA VAL A 329 23.36 5.57 8.53
C VAL A 329 24.39 6.54 9.12
N LYS A 330 25.68 6.20 9.07
CA LYS A 330 26.75 7.04 9.61
C LYS A 330 26.89 8.32 8.78
N LEU A 331 26.91 8.17 7.45
CA LEU A 331 27.01 9.31 6.53
C LEU A 331 25.79 10.22 6.66
N TRP A 332 24.59 9.62 6.68
CA TRP A 332 23.34 10.37 6.85
C TRP A 332 23.32 11.16 8.16
N MET A 333 23.81 10.55 9.26
CA MET A 333 23.84 11.22 10.56
C MET A 333 24.77 12.42 10.56
N SER A 334 25.96 12.32 9.95
CA SER A 334 26.88 13.47 9.84
C SER A 334 26.24 14.62 9.05
N GLU A 335 25.62 14.33 7.91
CA GLU A 335 24.93 15.33 7.09
C GLU A 335 23.74 15.97 7.83
N GLU A 336 22.97 15.18 8.60
CA GLU A 336 21.83 15.71 9.37
C GLU A 336 22.28 16.59 10.53
N LEU A 337 23.40 16.27 11.17
CA LEU A 337 23.99 17.11 12.24
C LEU A 337 24.52 18.43 11.67
N GLU A 338 25.17 18.40 10.52
CA GLU A 338 25.63 19.62 9.83
C GLU A 338 24.46 20.53 9.47
N LYS A 339 23.40 19.96 8.86
CA LYS A 339 22.17 20.72 8.54
C LYS A 339 21.55 21.39 9.77
N ARG A 340 21.46 20.66 10.87
CA ARG A 340 20.91 21.22 12.12
C ARG A 340 21.80 22.31 12.71
N ALA A 341 23.12 22.17 12.58
CA ALA A 341 24.05 23.20 13.03
C ALA A 341 23.94 24.48 12.18
N GLU A 342 23.76 24.33 10.85
CA GLU A 342 23.50 25.46 9.96
C GLU A 342 22.15 26.14 10.23
N GLU A 343 21.10 25.35 10.45
CA GLU A 343 19.77 25.89 10.78
C GLU A 343 19.82 26.70 12.06
N LYS A 344 20.48 26.21 13.11
CA LYS A 344 20.66 26.95 14.36
C LYS A 344 21.42 28.25 14.17
N ARG A 345 22.52 28.23 13.41
CA ARG A 345 23.27 29.48 13.11
C ARG A 345 22.39 30.53 12.43
N LYS A 346 21.63 30.12 11.43
CA LYS A 346 20.69 31.01 10.74
C LYS A 346 19.58 31.56 11.64
N GLU A 347 19.08 30.75 12.57
CA GLU A 347 18.10 31.20 13.55
C GLU A 347 18.70 32.20 14.55
N GLU A 348 19.96 32.00 14.94
CA GLU A 348 20.70 32.92 15.83
C GLU A 348 20.96 34.23 15.11
N GLU A 349 21.46 34.20 13.87
CA GLU A 349 21.68 35.38 13.01
C GLU A 349 20.41 36.21 12.81
N LEU A 350 19.27 35.54 12.55
CA LEU A 350 17.96 36.18 12.41
C LEU A 350 17.50 36.87 13.69
N LYS A 351 17.73 36.25 14.83
CA LYS A 351 17.37 36.85 16.14
C LYS A 351 18.24 38.08 16.44
N GLU A 352 19.53 38.01 16.15
CA GLU A 352 20.44 39.15 16.30
C GLU A 352 20.04 40.33 15.38
N GLU A 353 19.65 40.04 14.11
CA GLU A 353 19.15 41.09 13.23
C GLU A 353 17.80 41.68 13.70
N GLU A 354 16.89 40.87 14.24
CA GLU A 354 15.63 41.34 14.82
C GLU A 354 15.84 42.19 16.08
N GLU A 355 16.84 41.85 16.91
CA GLU A 355 17.19 42.61 18.07
C GLU A 355 17.81 43.96 17.67
N LEU A 356 18.73 44.00 16.73
CA LEU A 356 19.32 45.23 16.18
C LEU A 356 18.26 46.19 15.62
N LYS A 357 17.27 45.68 14.88
CA LYS A 357 16.15 46.49 14.34
C LYS A 357 15.19 47.00 15.43
N ARG A 358 15.24 46.48 16.62
CA ARG A 358 14.42 47.00 17.77
C ARG A 358 15.12 48.15 18.49
N PHE A 359 16.43 48.30 18.32
CA PHE A 359 17.23 49.35 18.92
C PHE A 359 17.44 50.55 17.98
N GLU A 360 17.13 50.43 16.68
CA GLU A 360 16.98 51.54 15.75
C GLU A 360 15.58 52.16 15.78
#